data_86aeb0c5e3bcba93927126e81e837653
#
_entry.id   86aeb0c5e3bcba93927126e81e837653
#
_cell.length_a   1.000
_cell.length_b   1.000
_cell.length_c   1.000
_cell.angle_alpha   90.00
_cell.angle_beta   90.00
_cell.angle_gamma   90.00
#
_symmetry.space_group_name_H-M   'P 1'
#
loop_
_entity.id
_entity.type
_entity.pdbx_description
1 polymer ?
#
loop_
_entity_poly.entity_id
_entity_poly.type
_entity_poly.pdbx_seq_one_letter_code
_entity_poly.pdbx_strand_id
1 'polypeptide(L)'
;LYSRNGLQHLPFNSLFQLSSDAAVGTLAAADSFLLVPDLLNFWLSGAQVAERTNASTTGLLDPVTREWDEELIARLGLPRTLFPQLVDAGVLIGGLRPEVRDRVGADLNVVSVASHDTASAVVAVPATDDDFAYISCGTWGLVGVELDEPVISEAGRAANFTNEGGLDGRVRYLHNVMGLWLLSESVRTWEEQDGEKIDLGALLDAAAAVTSPVALFDANAPEFSPPGDMPARIAEWCRVHDQPVPRSKAEFARSIIESLAHDFAAAVQTASELSGRRVNVIHLVGGGSLNTLLCQLTANRSGLPVLAGPVEATAIGNILVQARAAGIVTGDIESLRALVGRYFTPVTYLPSRLHSATKGTSW
;
A
#
# COMPACT_ATOMS: atom_id res chain seq x y z
N LEU A 1 8.69 -20.72 1.50
CA LEU A 1 8.72 -19.59 0.60
C LEU A 1 9.08 -18.31 1.35
N TYR A 2 8.37 -17.94 2.42
CA TYR A 2 8.59 -16.73 3.22
C TYR A 2 10.06 -16.55 3.67
N SER A 3 10.72 -17.60 4.10
CA SER A 3 12.14 -17.57 4.50
C SER A 3 13.11 -17.18 3.38
N ARG A 4 12.66 -17.19 2.12
CA ARG A 4 13.44 -16.75 0.95
C ARG A 4 13.08 -15.36 0.49
N ASN A 5 11.79 -15.09 0.32
CA ASN A 5 11.35 -13.83 -0.27
C ASN A 5 10.79 -12.81 0.75
N GLY A 6 10.55 -13.23 2.00
CA GLY A 6 10.04 -12.36 3.06
C GLY A 6 8.69 -11.71 2.78
N LEU A 7 7.91 -12.22 1.81
CA LEU A 7 6.66 -11.58 1.39
C LEU A 7 5.43 -12.19 2.06
N GLN A 8 4.48 -11.31 2.35
CA GLN A 8 3.12 -11.67 2.69
C GLN A 8 2.55 -12.63 1.64
N HIS A 9 1.83 -13.68 2.09
CA HIS A 9 1.16 -14.59 1.17
C HIS A 9 -0.08 -13.92 0.59
N LEU A 10 0.01 -13.55 -0.68
CA LEU A 10 -1.09 -13.01 -1.47
C LEU A 10 -1.20 -13.81 -2.77
N PRO A 11 -2.34 -14.43 -3.09
CA PRO A 11 -2.49 -15.36 -4.22
C PRO A 11 -2.27 -14.68 -5.58
N PHE A 12 -2.31 -13.36 -5.63
CA PHE A 12 -2.10 -12.57 -6.85
C PHE A 12 -0.64 -12.10 -7.05
N ASN A 13 0.31 -12.48 -6.17
CA ASN A 13 1.72 -12.18 -6.42
C ASN A 13 2.18 -12.86 -7.71
N SER A 14 3.05 -12.18 -8.46
CA SER A 14 3.47 -12.57 -9.81
C SER A 14 4.03 -14.00 -9.89
N LEU A 15 4.70 -14.47 -8.84
CA LEU A 15 5.24 -15.83 -8.80
C LEU A 15 4.15 -16.90 -8.99
N PHE A 16 2.93 -16.68 -8.42
CA PHE A 16 1.82 -17.63 -8.56
C PHE A 16 1.19 -17.54 -9.94
N GLN A 17 1.07 -16.32 -10.49
CA GLN A 17 0.57 -16.10 -11.86
C GLN A 17 1.50 -16.73 -12.89
N LEU A 18 2.80 -16.47 -12.81
CA LEU A 18 3.80 -17.05 -13.70
C LEU A 18 3.85 -18.59 -13.59
N SER A 19 3.70 -19.14 -12.38
CA SER A 19 3.64 -20.60 -12.19
C SER A 19 2.39 -21.18 -12.85
N SER A 20 1.25 -20.51 -12.78
CA SER A 20 0.02 -20.91 -13.47
C SER A 20 0.18 -20.83 -14.99
N ASP A 21 0.77 -19.73 -15.49
CA ASP A 21 1.02 -19.53 -16.92
C ASP A 21 2.01 -20.58 -17.48
N ALA A 22 3.03 -20.94 -16.71
CA ALA A 22 3.94 -22.01 -17.06
C ALA A 22 3.22 -23.36 -17.19
N ALA A 23 2.33 -23.67 -16.22
CA ALA A 23 1.59 -24.93 -16.19
C ALA A 23 0.64 -25.09 -17.40
N VAL A 24 0.07 -24.00 -17.90
CA VAL A 24 -0.82 -24.03 -19.09
C VAL A 24 -0.07 -23.78 -20.41
N GLY A 25 1.26 -23.56 -20.36
CA GLY A 25 2.11 -23.39 -21.55
C GLY A 25 2.09 -21.99 -22.17
N THR A 26 1.47 -21.01 -21.54
CA THR A 26 1.37 -19.62 -22.06
C THR A 26 2.75 -18.97 -22.18
N LEU A 27 3.68 -19.30 -21.27
CA LEU A 27 5.03 -18.72 -21.26
C LEU A 27 5.92 -19.19 -22.41
N ALA A 28 5.53 -20.23 -23.16
CA ALA A 28 6.33 -20.72 -24.28
C ALA A 28 6.50 -19.69 -25.42
N ALA A 29 5.60 -18.73 -25.52
CA ALA A 29 5.63 -17.65 -26.52
C ALA A 29 6.07 -16.30 -25.92
N ALA A 30 6.46 -16.27 -24.66
CA ALA A 30 6.84 -15.03 -23.97
C ALA A 30 8.35 -14.78 -24.08
N ASP A 31 8.74 -13.60 -24.52
CA ASP A 31 10.14 -13.16 -24.59
C ASP A 31 10.60 -12.46 -23.30
N SER A 32 9.70 -11.76 -22.61
CA SER A 32 10.02 -10.99 -21.40
C SER A 32 8.81 -10.84 -20.49
N PHE A 33 9.05 -10.73 -19.20
CA PHE A 33 8.08 -10.37 -18.17
C PHE A 33 8.34 -8.95 -17.72
N LEU A 34 7.32 -8.09 -17.85
CA LEU A 34 7.37 -6.69 -17.40
C LEU A 34 6.14 -6.40 -16.54
N LEU A 35 6.37 -5.79 -15.39
CA LEU A 35 5.28 -5.21 -14.60
C LEU A 35 4.71 -3.98 -15.33
N VAL A 36 3.48 -3.59 -15.03
CA VAL A 36 2.79 -2.53 -15.80
C VAL A 36 3.60 -1.23 -15.90
N PRO A 37 4.24 -0.70 -14.85
CA PRO A 37 5.08 0.50 -14.99
C PRO A 37 6.28 0.28 -15.91
N ASP A 38 6.92 -0.90 -15.83
CA ASP A 38 8.07 -1.25 -16.69
C ASP A 38 7.64 -1.42 -18.15
N LEU A 39 6.43 -1.97 -18.38
CA LEU A 39 5.83 -2.05 -19.71
C LEU A 39 5.58 -0.66 -20.31
N LEU A 40 5.09 0.29 -19.51
CA LEU A 40 4.94 1.69 -19.95
C LEU A 40 6.29 2.31 -20.28
N ASN A 41 7.29 2.10 -19.45
CA ASN A 41 8.67 2.54 -19.70
C ASN A 41 9.23 1.94 -21.01
N PHE A 42 8.98 0.64 -21.25
CA PHE A 42 9.36 -0.01 -22.50
C PHE A 42 8.65 0.59 -23.73
N TRP A 43 7.37 0.88 -23.62
CA TRP A 43 6.64 1.53 -24.72
C TRP A 43 7.15 2.94 -25.00
N LEU A 44 7.58 3.67 -23.97
CA LEU A 44 8.12 5.02 -24.12
C LEU A 44 9.53 5.02 -24.66
N SER A 45 10.43 4.17 -24.15
CA SER A 45 11.88 4.22 -24.40
C SER A 45 12.42 3.06 -25.21
N GLY A 46 11.75 1.92 -25.21
CA GLY A 46 12.27 0.67 -25.77
C GLY A 46 13.17 -0.12 -24.80
N ALA A 47 13.45 0.40 -23.60
CA ALA A 47 14.26 -0.30 -22.61
C ALA A 47 13.45 -1.38 -21.89
N GLN A 48 13.96 -2.61 -21.88
CA GLN A 48 13.42 -3.73 -21.12
C GLN A 48 14.18 -3.84 -19.79
N VAL A 49 13.64 -3.22 -18.76
CA VAL A 49 14.18 -3.23 -17.40
C VAL A 49 13.07 -3.51 -16.39
N ALA A 50 13.41 -3.93 -15.19
CA ALA A 50 12.48 -4.08 -14.06
C ALA A 50 12.95 -3.18 -12.91
N GLU A 51 12.07 -2.32 -12.40
CA GLU A 51 12.39 -1.45 -11.28
C GLU A 51 12.26 -2.21 -9.96
N ARG A 52 13.29 -2.08 -9.10
CA ARG A 52 13.46 -2.91 -7.91
C ARG A 52 12.33 -2.79 -6.89
N THR A 53 11.75 -1.60 -6.67
CA THR A 53 10.68 -1.46 -5.68
C THR A 53 9.43 -2.25 -6.09
N ASN A 54 9.13 -2.26 -7.38
CA ASN A 54 8.01 -3.03 -7.91
C ASN A 54 8.38 -4.51 -8.10
N ALA A 55 9.58 -4.82 -8.59
CA ALA A 55 10.07 -6.19 -8.72
C ALA A 55 10.08 -6.92 -7.37
N SER A 56 10.30 -6.23 -6.26
CA SER A 56 10.28 -6.80 -4.91
C SER A 56 8.92 -7.39 -4.51
N THR A 57 7.82 -6.94 -5.13
CA THR A 57 6.47 -7.46 -4.85
C THR A 57 6.13 -8.75 -5.60
N THR A 58 6.98 -9.15 -6.55
CA THR A 58 6.72 -10.32 -7.41
C THR A 58 6.78 -11.66 -6.68
N GLY A 59 7.49 -11.72 -5.56
CA GLY A 59 7.81 -12.96 -4.85
C GLY A 59 9.04 -13.69 -5.41
N LEU A 60 9.70 -13.12 -6.41
CA LEU A 60 10.84 -13.70 -7.12
C LEU A 60 12.16 -12.93 -6.89
N LEU A 61 12.15 -11.93 -6.02
CA LEU A 61 13.33 -11.19 -5.59
C LEU A 61 13.82 -11.72 -4.24
N ASP A 62 15.13 -11.86 -4.07
CA ASP A 62 15.74 -12.05 -2.75
C ASP A 62 15.79 -10.69 -2.03
N PRO A 63 15.16 -10.54 -0.86
CA PRO A 63 15.04 -9.25 -0.20
C PRO A 63 16.38 -8.75 0.40
N VAL A 64 17.37 -9.64 0.62
CA VAL A 64 18.68 -9.28 1.16
C VAL A 64 19.62 -8.82 0.06
N THR A 65 19.73 -9.59 -1.01
CA THR A 65 20.59 -9.23 -2.15
C THR A 65 19.93 -8.21 -3.07
N ARG A 66 18.61 -8.11 -3.04
CA ARG A 66 17.79 -7.27 -3.92
C ARG A 66 17.94 -7.65 -5.41
N GLU A 67 18.30 -8.88 -5.69
CA GLU A 67 18.43 -9.45 -7.02
C GLU A 67 17.39 -10.54 -7.27
N TRP A 68 17.18 -10.93 -8.52
CA TRP A 68 16.30 -12.05 -8.85
C TRP A 68 16.77 -13.34 -8.13
N ASP A 69 15.85 -14.03 -7.47
CA ASP A 69 16.13 -15.32 -6.83
C ASP A 69 16.26 -16.43 -7.89
N GLU A 70 17.47 -16.61 -8.40
CA GLU A 70 17.79 -17.56 -9.46
C GLU A 70 17.40 -18.99 -9.10
N GLU A 71 17.57 -19.37 -7.83
CA GLU A 71 17.23 -20.73 -7.38
C GLU A 71 15.71 -20.92 -7.36
N LEU A 72 14.94 -19.92 -6.90
CA LEU A 72 13.47 -19.98 -6.89
C LEU A 72 12.92 -20.00 -8.32
N ILE A 73 13.45 -19.16 -9.20
CA ILE A 73 13.08 -19.12 -10.63
C ILE A 73 13.31 -20.48 -11.27
N ALA A 74 14.49 -21.09 -11.03
CA ALA A 74 14.81 -22.40 -11.55
C ALA A 74 13.91 -23.51 -10.98
N ARG A 75 13.62 -23.48 -9.67
CA ARG A 75 12.70 -24.44 -9.01
C ARG A 75 11.28 -24.39 -9.56
N LEU A 76 10.81 -23.20 -9.96
CA LEU A 76 9.51 -23.00 -10.58
C LEU A 76 9.50 -23.37 -12.06
N GLY A 77 10.65 -23.73 -12.64
CA GLY A 77 10.77 -24.04 -14.07
C GLY A 77 10.55 -22.82 -14.98
N LEU A 78 10.73 -21.61 -14.45
CA LEU A 78 10.56 -20.38 -15.20
C LEU A 78 11.83 -20.08 -16.04
N PRO A 79 11.71 -19.74 -17.33
CA PRO A 79 12.86 -19.36 -18.14
C PRO A 79 13.53 -18.10 -17.57
N ARG A 80 14.82 -18.17 -17.29
CA ARG A 80 15.58 -17.01 -16.77
C ARG A 80 15.52 -15.80 -17.69
N THR A 81 15.43 -16.02 -18.99
CA THR A 81 15.35 -15.00 -20.03
C THR A 81 14.11 -14.11 -19.94
N LEU A 82 13.07 -14.54 -19.23
CA LEU A 82 11.89 -13.72 -19.00
C LEU A 82 12.16 -12.51 -18.10
N PHE A 83 13.16 -12.61 -17.22
CA PHE A 83 13.41 -11.61 -16.19
C PHE A 83 14.48 -10.62 -16.66
N PRO A 84 14.08 -9.33 -16.90
CA PRO A 84 15.02 -8.33 -17.39
C PRO A 84 16.01 -7.90 -16.30
N GLN A 85 16.96 -7.05 -16.71
CA GLN A 85 17.89 -6.40 -15.80
C GLN A 85 17.12 -5.53 -14.79
N LEU A 86 17.51 -5.65 -13.51
CA LEU A 86 16.99 -4.80 -12.45
C LEU A 86 17.66 -3.42 -12.48
N VAL A 87 16.86 -2.39 -12.26
CA VAL A 87 17.32 -1.00 -12.11
C VAL A 87 16.77 -0.41 -10.81
N ASP A 88 17.50 0.54 -10.24
CA ASP A 88 17.03 1.30 -9.09
C ASP A 88 16.15 2.48 -9.54
N ALA A 89 15.35 2.99 -8.62
CA ALA A 89 14.61 4.23 -8.81
C ALA A 89 15.57 5.43 -8.98
N GLY A 90 15.25 6.34 -9.90
CA GLY A 90 16.07 7.49 -10.26
C GLY A 90 17.08 7.22 -11.39
N VAL A 91 17.10 6.01 -11.96
CA VAL A 91 17.97 5.69 -13.09
C VAL A 91 17.38 6.20 -14.40
N LEU A 92 18.20 6.89 -15.20
CA LEU A 92 17.87 7.22 -16.59
C LEU A 92 17.90 5.94 -17.43
N ILE A 93 16.74 5.53 -17.97
CA ILE A 93 16.61 4.28 -18.74
C ILE A 93 16.63 4.51 -20.26
N GLY A 94 16.53 5.75 -20.72
CA GLY A 94 16.66 6.10 -22.14
C GLY A 94 15.93 7.38 -22.51
N GLY A 95 16.03 7.76 -23.79
CA GLY A 95 15.17 8.78 -24.40
C GLY A 95 13.86 8.20 -24.91
N LEU A 96 12.94 9.05 -25.34
CA LEU A 96 11.71 8.60 -26.02
C LEU A 96 12.05 7.92 -27.35
N ARG A 97 11.31 6.87 -27.68
CA ARG A 97 11.30 6.27 -29.03
C ARG A 97 10.95 7.35 -30.06
N PRO A 98 11.48 7.26 -31.31
CA PRO A 98 11.22 8.27 -32.34
C PRO A 98 9.73 8.56 -32.56
N GLU A 99 8.91 7.51 -32.65
CA GLU A 99 7.47 7.62 -32.85
C GLU A 99 6.72 8.27 -31.67
N VAL A 100 7.22 8.10 -30.44
CA VAL A 100 6.64 8.73 -29.25
C VAL A 100 7.09 10.19 -29.19
N ARG A 101 8.39 10.46 -29.42
CA ARG A 101 8.95 11.80 -29.47
C ARG A 101 8.23 12.68 -30.51
N ASP A 102 8.01 12.13 -31.71
CA ASP A 102 7.32 12.86 -32.78
C ASP A 102 5.86 13.20 -32.42
N ARG A 103 5.18 12.32 -31.70
CA ARG A 103 3.80 12.57 -31.20
C ARG A 103 3.77 13.58 -30.06
N VAL A 104 4.75 13.52 -29.15
CA VAL A 104 4.86 14.44 -28.00
C VAL A 104 5.38 15.82 -28.43
N GLY A 105 6.17 15.86 -29.51
CA GLY A 105 6.80 17.09 -30.01
C GLY A 105 7.97 17.56 -29.13
N ALA A 106 8.53 16.68 -28.31
CA ALA A 106 9.65 17.01 -27.42
C ALA A 106 10.60 15.82 -27.27
N ASP A 107 11.89 16.11 -27.10
CA ASP A 107 12.91 15.12 -26.77
C ASP A 107 13.04 15.04 -25.25
N LEU A 108 12.54 13.94 -24.67
CA LEU A 108 12.46 13.76 -23.21
C LEU A 108 13.20 12.49 -22.80
N ASN A 109 13.78 12.56 -21.63
CA ASN A 109 14.35 11.40 -20.95
C ASN A 109 13.28 10.63 -20.18
N VAL A 110 13.39 9.31 -20.19
CA VAL A 110 12.57 8.40 -19.37
C VAL A 110 13.40 7.95 -18.17
N VAL A 111 12.90 8.22 -16.99
CA VAL A 111 13.55 7.90 -15.72
C VAL A 111 12.72 6.85 -14.99
N SER A 112 13.38 5.80 -14.52
CA SER A 112 12.78 4.84 -13.58
C SER A 112 12.50 5.54 -12.25
N VAL A 113 11.29 5.38 -11.72
CA VAL A 113 10.90 5.91 -10.41
C VAL A 113 10.72 4.77 -9.43
N ALA A 114 10.46 5.03 -8.16
CA ALA A 114 9.97 4.01 -7.24
C ALA A 114 8.57 3.59 -7.72
N SER A 115 8.52 2.65 -8.65
CA SER A 115 7.36 2.39 -9.50
C SER A 115 6.25 1.58 -8.81
N HIS A 116 6.54 0.96 -7.66
CA HIS A 116 5.47 0.57 -6.74
C HIS A 116 4.87 1.84 -6.12
N ASP A 117 3.57 2.05 -6.29
CA ASP A 117 2.88 3.29 -5.89
C ASP A 117 3.13 3.67 -4.43
N THR A 118 3.06 2.69 -3.52
CA THR A 118 3.36 2.92 -2.10
C THR A 118 4.84 3.24 -1.86
N ALA A 119 5.78 2.70 -2.65
CA ALA A 119 7.18 3.08 -2.51
C ALA A 119 7.37 4.58 -2.82
N SER A 120 6.74 5.08 -3.89
CA SER A 120 6.69 6.51 -4.16
C SER A 120 5.96 7.29 -3.07
N ALA A 121 4.83 6.79 -2.56
CA ALA A 121 4.10 7.47 -1.49
C ALA A 121 4.94 7.63 -0.21
N VAL A 122 5.74 6.63 0.15
CA VAL A 122 6.62 6.68 1.33
C VAL A 122 7.77 7.69 1.15
N VAL A 123 8.23 7.94 -0.08
CA VAL A 123 9.17 9.04 -0.36
C VAL A 123 8.58 10.39 0.05
N ALA A 124 7.29 10.59 -0.17
CA ALA A 124 6.61 11.85 0.13
C ALA A 124 6.06 11.96 1.56
N VAL A 125 6.33 10.99 2.43
CA VAL A 125 6.01 11.11 3.87
C VAL A 125 6.89 12.19 4.48
N PRO A 126 6.33 13.26 5.08
CA PRO A 126 7.12 14.38 5.64
C PRO A 126 7.68 14.03 7.03
N ALA A 127 8.31 12.85 7.16
CA ALA A 127 8.94 12.42 8.40
C ALA A 127 10.20 13.24 8.69
N THR A 128 10.44 13.53 9.96
CA THR A 128 11.61 14.29 10.46
C THR A 128 12.67 13.42 11.11
N ASP A 129 12.34 12.17 11.38
CA ASP A 129 13.19 11.14 11.97
C ASP A 129 12.71 9.74 11.53
N ASP A 130 13.37 8.69 12.03
CA ASP A 130 13.05 7.30 11.68
C ASP A 130 11.98 6.66 12.59
N ASP A 131 11.54 7.35 13.65
CA ASP A 131 10.60 6.83 14.65
C ASP A 131 9.13 6.96 14.22
N PHE A 132 8.83 6.66 12.96
CA PHE A 132 7.49 6.76 12.40
C PHE A 132 6.99 5.44 11.82
N ALA A 133 5.65 5.31 11.79
CA ALA A 133 4.97 4.39 10.90
C ALA A 133 4.25 5.16 9.79
N TYR A 134 4.06 4.51 8.66
CA TYR A 134 3.24 5.06 7.58
C TYR A 134 2.01 4.20 7.33
N ILE A 135 0.94 4.84 6.88
CA ILE A 135 -0.25 4.21 6.33
C ILE A 135 -0.49 4.84 4.95
N SER A 136 -0.19 4.11 3.88
CA SER A 136 -0.59 4.51 2.54
C SER A 136 -2.01 3.98 2.29
N CYS A 137 -3.00 4.84 2.40
CA CYS A 137 -4.40 4.46 2.38
C CYS A 137 -5.11 4.95 1.11
N GLY A 138 -5.48 3.99 0.29
CA GLY A 138 -6.35 4.12 -0.88
C GLY A 138 -7.38 2.99 -0.88
N THR A 139 -7.51 2.27 -1.99
CA THR A 139 -8.29 1.01 -2.08
C THR A 139 -7.77 -0.01 -1.07
N TRP A 140 -6.46 -0.14 -0.97
CA TRP A 140 -5.73 -0.86 0.07
C TRP A 140 -5.19 0.09 1.13
N GLY A 141 -4.90 -0.44 2.32
CA GLY A 141 -4.13 0.22 3.35
C GLY A 141 -2.80 -0.51 3.56
N LEU A 142 -1.70 0.05 3.12
CA LEU A 142 -0.37 -0.51 3.35
C LEU A 142 0.20 0.13 4.61
N VAL A 143 0.31 -0.66 5.68
CA VAL A 143 0.66 -0.19 7.03
C VAL A 143 1.99 -0.76 7.44
N GLY A 144 2.96 0.08 7.75
CA GLY A 144 4.29 -0.41 8.08
C GLY A 144 5.27 0.63 8.57
N VAL A 145 6.52 0.19 8.67
CA VAL A 145 7.70 1.00 9.01
C VAL A 145 8.74 0.88 7.90
N GLU A 146 9.66 1.82 7.85
CA GLU A 146 10.79 1.78 6.94
C GLU A 146 12.05 1.34 7.69
N LEU A 147 12.81 0.43 7.08
CA LEU A 147 13.99 -0.19 7.68
C LEU A 147 15.16 -0.16 6.69
N ASP A 148 16.38 -0.36 7.20
CA ASP A 148 17.59 -0.51 6.38
C ASP A 148 17.77 -1.96 5.90
N GLU A 149 17.24 -2.94 6.64
CA GLU A 149 17.37 -4.37 6.35
C GLU A 149 16.03 -5.08 6.49
N PRO A 150 15.80 -6.20 5.76
CA PRO A 150 14.56 -6.97 5.84
C PRO A 150 14.44 -7.74 7.15
N VAL A 151 13.21 -7.84 7.66
CA VAL A 151 12.88 -8.69 8.82
C VAL A 151 12.25 -9.99 8.32
N ILE A 152 13.02 -11.07 8.34
CA ILE A 152 12.58 -12.41 7.92
C ILE A 152 12.57 -13.31 9.14
N SER A 153 11.42 -13.41 9.79
CA SER A 153 11.24 -14.18 11.01
C SER A 153 9.97 -15.05 10.96
N GLU A 154 9.92 -16.10 11.76
CA GLU A 154 8.71 -16.92 11.87
C GLU A 154 7.54 -16.10 12.44
N ALA A 155 7.80 -15.16 13.35
CA ALA A 155 6.80 -14.25 13.87
C ALA A 155 6.25 -13.32 12.76
N GLY A 156 7.13 -12.76 11.91
CA GLY A 156 6.74 -11.96 10.75
C GLY A 156 5.90 -12.75 9.75
N ARG A 157 6.27 -14.02 9.51
CA ARG A 157 5.50 -14.94 8.68
C ARG A 157 4.10 -15.21 9.26
N ALA A 158 4.03 -15.49 10.56
CA ALA A 158 2.77 -15.79 11.24
C ALA A 158 1.84 -14.57 11.27
N ALA A 159 2.40 -13.36 11.41
CA ALA A 159 1.67 -12.09 11.34
C ALA A 159 1.42 -11.62 9.89
N ASN A 160 1.82 -12.40 8.89
CA ASN A 160 1.65 -12.14 7.46
C ASN A 160 2.22 -10.78 7.02
N PHE A 161 3.39 -10.40 7.55
CA PHE A 161 4.12 -9.19 7.13
C PHE A 161 4.96 -9.43 5.88
N THR A 162 5.24 -8.35 5.15
CA THR A 162 6.00 -8.36 3.90
C THR A 162 7.20 -7.41 3.99
N ASN A 163 8.27 -7.76 3.27
CA ASN A 163 9.46 -6.93 3.07
C ASN A 163 9.51 -6.49 1.61
N GLU A 164 9.17 -5.24 1.34
CA GLU A 164 9.14 -4.69 -0.01
C GLU A 164 10.20 -3.61 -0.18
N GLY A 165 10.73 -3.46 -1.40
CA GLY A 165 11.76 -2.46 -1.70
C GLY A 165 11.24 -1.03 -1.54
N GLY A 166 12.07 -0.18 -0.96
CA GLY A 166 11.91 1.27 -0.88
C GLY A 166 12.97 2.01 -1.69
N LEU A 167 12.89 3.34 -1.71
CA LEU A 167 13.91 4.20 -2.32
C LEU A 167 15.26 4.05 -1.59
N ASP A 168 16.36 4.25 -2.32
CA ASP A 168 17.74 4.23 -1.79
C ASP A 168 18.12 2.95 -1.03
N GLY A 169 17.50 1.81 -1.40
CA GLY A 169 17.77 0.52 -0.78
C GLY A 169 17.02 0.25 0.51
N ARG A 170 16.17 1.17 0.95
CA ARG A 170 15.32 0.95 2.13
C ARG A 170 14.37 -0.23 1.93
N VAL A 171 13.93 -0.80 3.02
CA VAL A 171 12.93 -1.86 3.08
C VAL A 171 11.67 -1.30 3.72
N ARG A 172 10.55 -1.47 3.05
CA ARG A 172 9.23 -1.22 3.60
C ARG A 172 8.72 -2.51 4.24
N TYR A 173 8.81 -2.60 5.57
CA TYR A 173 8.29 -3.71 6.34
C TYR A 173 6.85 -3.41 6.72
N LEU A 174 5.91 -4.07 6.07
CA LEU A 174 4.50 -3.69 6.11
C LEU A 174 3.56 -4.90 6.11
N HIS A 175 2.30 -4.61 6.43
CA HIS A 175 1.16 -5.51 6.26
C HIS A 175 0.14 -4.85 5.32
N ASN A 176 -0.35 -5.59 4.32
CA ASN A 176 -1.44 -5.14 3.47
C ASN A 176 -2.75 -5.38 4.21
N VAL A 177 -3.43 -4.32 4.55
CA VAL A 177 -4.78 -4.31 5.15
C VAL A 177 -5.76 -3.89 4.07
N MET A 178 -6.96 -4.47 4.07
CA MET A 178 -8.03 -3.94 3.22
C MET A 178 -8.27 -2.47 3.58
N GLY A 179 -8.30 -1.60 2.57
CA GLY A 179 -8.45 -0.17 2.77
C GLY A 179 -9.88 0.31 2.53
N LEU A 180 -10.01 1.44 1.84
CA LEU A 180 -11.32 2.05 1.56
C LEU A 180 -12.16 1.28 0.52
N TRP A 181 -11.67 0.15 0.01
CA TRP A 181 -12.43 -0.78 -0.84
C TRP A 181 -13.79 -1.12 -0.26
N LEU A 182 -13.85 -1.47 1.04
CA LEU A 182 -15.09 -1.83 1.72
C LEU A 182 -16.13 -0.71 1.66
N LEU A 183 -15.70 0.53 1.91
CA LEU A 183 -16.57 1.69 1.85
C LEU A 183 -16.98 2.01 0.41
N SER A 184 -16.02 2.01 -0.51
CA SER A 184 -16.27 2.31 -1.93
C SER A 184 -17.23 1.30 -2.56
N GLU A 185 -17.07 0.02 -2.27
CA GLU A 185 -17.92 -1.04 -2.77
C GLU A 185 -19.32 -1.00 -2.15
N SER A 186 -19.41 -0.61 -0.87
CA SER A 186 -20.70 -0.36 -0.21
C SER A 186 -21.43 0.82 -0.84
N VAL A 187 -20.73 1.94 -1.07
CA VAL A 187 -21.29 3.12 -1.74
C VAL A 187 -21.76 2.76 -3.14
N ARG A 188 -20.94 2.06 -3.94
CA ARG A 188 -21.32 1.60 -5.28
C ARG A 188 -22.60 0.77 -5.24
N THR A 189 -22.70 -0.18 -4.31
CA THR A 189 -23.89 -1.02 -4.14
C THR A 189 -25.13 -0.18 -3.84
N TRP A 190 -25.04 0.76 -2.91
CA TRP A 190 -26.17 1.63 -2.57
C TRP A 190 -26.58 2.57 -3.72
N GLU A 191 -25.63 3.13 -4.45
CA GLU A 191 -25.91 3.95 -5.64
C GLU A 191 -26.66 3.15 -6.72
N GLU A 192 -26.25 1.89 -6.93
CA GLU A 192 -26.93 0.99 -7.88
C GLU A 192 -28.37 0.62 -7.43
N GLN A 193 -28.58 0.42 -6.11
CA GLN A 193 -29.89 0.09 -5.55
C GLN A 193 -30.86 1.29 -5.55
N ASP A 194 -30.36 2.47 -5.21
CA ASP A 194 -31.20 3.67 -5.05
C ASP A 194 -31.35 4.45 -6.37
N GLY A 195 -30.44 4.26 -7.33
CA GLY A 195 -30.37 5.02 -8.58
C GLY A 195 -29.87 6.45 -8.41
N GLU A 196 -29.30 6.79 -7.26
CA GLU A 196 -28.82 8.13 -6.92
C GLU A 196 -27.36 8.08 -6.42
N LYS A 197 -26.61 9.17 -6.70
CA LYS A 197 -25.24 9.34 -6.22
C LYS A 197 -25.24 9.68 -4.73
N ILE A 198 -24.30 9.07 -4.00
CA ILE A 198 -24.10 9.33 -2.58
C ILE A 198 -23.08 10.46 -2.40
N ASP A 199 -23.42 11.49 -1.64
CA ASP A 199 -22.46 12.44 -1.11
C ASP A 199 -21.63 11.75 0.00
N LEU A 200 -20.39 11.41 -0.34
CA LEU A 200 -19.49 10.72 0.57
C LEU A 200 -19.18 11.55 1.81
N GLY A 201 -19.07 12.88 1.68
CA GLY A 201 -18.84 13.79 2.81
C GLY A 201 -19.98 13.72 3.80
N ALA A 202 -21.22 13.89 3.32
CA ALA A 202 -22.41 13.80 4.15
C ALA A 202 -22.56 12.39 4.79
N LEU A 203 -22.21 11.32 4.10
CA LEU A 203 -22.23 9.97 4.66
C LEU A 203 -21.22 9.81 5.80
N LEU A 204 -19.99 10.34 5.64
CA LEU A 204 -18.95 10.27 6.67
C LEU A 204 -19.30 11.14 7.89
N ASP A 205 -19.90 12.31 7.68
CA ASP A 205 -20.39 13.16 8.76
C ASP A 205 -21.51 12.45 9.56
N ALA A 206 -22.44 11.80 8.86
CA ALA A 206 -23.47 10.97 9.50
C ALA A 206 -22.88 9.76 10.25
N ALA A 207 -21.84 9.12 9.69
CA ALA A 207 -21.12 8.04 10.34
C ALA A 207 -20.37 8.52 11.60
N ALA A 208 -19.78 9.72 11.56
CA ALA A 208 -19.14 10.32 12.73
C ALA A 208 -20.13 10.62 13.86
N ALA A 209 -21.38 10.95 13.53
CA ALA A 209 -22.43 11.20 14.49
C ALA A 209 -23.04 9.92 15.13
N VAL A 210 -22.71 8.74 14.63
CA VAL A 210 -23.16 7.46 15.25
C VAL A 210 -22.49 7.28 16.60
N THR A 211 -23.27 7.24 17.66
CA THR A 211 -22.82 7.07 19.06
C THR A 211 -23.10 5.69 19.62
N SER A 212 -23.98 4.92 18.97
CA SER A 212 -24.25 3.52 19.33
C SER A 212 -23.03 2.65 19.03
N PRO A 213 -22.80 1.58 19.83
CA PRO A 213 -21.78 0.59 19.48
C PRO A 213 -22.05 -0.02 18.10
N VAL A 214 -21.01 -0.09 17.29
CA VAL A 214 -21.04 -0.75 15.98
C VAL A 214 -20.18 -2.02 15.99
N ALA A 215 -20.44 -2.92 15.05
CA ALA A 215 -19.62 -4.11 14.89
C ALA A 215 -18.18 -3.74 14.52
N LEU A 216 -17.21 -4.46 15.11
CA LEU A 216 -15.86 -4.55 14.63
C LEU A 216 -15.71 -5.91 13.94
N PHE A 217 -15.19 -5.89 12.72
CA PHE A 217 -14.96 -7.10 11.95
C PHE A 217 -13.55 -7.08 11.36
N ASP A 218 -13.01 -8.25 11.07
CA ASP A 218 -11.74 -8.38 10.35
C ASP A 218 -11.94 -7.89 8.91
N ALA A 219 -11.40 -6.71 8.61
CA ALA A 219 -11.47 -6.12 7.27
C ALA A 219 -10.76 -6.98 6.21
N ASN A 220 -9.85 -7.86 6.62
CA ASN A 220 -9.07 -8.74 5.73
C ASN A 220 -9.74 -10.10 5.51
N ALA A 221 -10.93 -10.35 6.09
CA ALA A 221 -11.62 -11.61 5.89
C ALA A 221 -11.87 -11.88 4.39
N PRO A 222 -11.60 -13.11 3.90
CA PRO A 222 -11.63 -13.44 2.47
C PRO A 222 -12.93 -13.08 1.76
N GLU A 223 -14.06 -13.13 2.47
CA GLU A 223 -15.38 -12.79 1.95
C GLU A 223 -15.53 -11.33 1.53
N PHE A 224 -14.69 -10.43 2.04
CA PHE A 224 -14.72 -9.01 1.70
C PHE A 224 -13.86 -8.64 0.48
N SER A 225 -13.04 -9.56 -0.02
CA SER A 225 -12.16 -9.31 -1.15
C SER A 225 -12.89 -9.19 -2.50
N PRO A 226 -13.86 -10.07 -2.86
CA PRO A 226 -14.52 -9.98 -4.15
C PRO A 226 -15.46 -8.76 -4.29
N PRO A 227 -15.66 -8.19 -5.49
CA PRO A 227 -16.69 -7.18 -5.72
C PRO A 227 -18.10 -7.74 -5.52
N GLY A 228 -19.10 -6.85 -5.33
CA GLY A 228 -20.52 -7.19 -5.20
C GLY A 228 -21.17 -6.56 -3.97
N ASP A 229 -22.27 -7.12 -3.49
CA ASP A 229 -23.05 -6.55 -2.38
C ASP A 229 -22.27 -6.59 -1.06
N MET A 230 -21.41 -5.59 -0.83
CA MET A 230 -20.59 -5.49 0.35
C MET A 230 -21.41 -5.28 1.64
N PRO A 231 -22.46 -4.43 1.65
CA PRO A 231 -23.31 -4.29 2.81
C PRO A 231 -23.96 -5.61 3.26
N ALA A 232 -24.45 -6.43 2.32
CA ALA A 232 -25.04 -7.72 2.64
C ALA A 232 -24.01 -8.69 3.24
N ARG A 233 -22.76 -8.70 2.73
CA ARG A 233 -21.68 -9.53 3.29
C ARG A 233 -21.29 -9.10 4.70
N ILE A 234 -21.15 -7.79 4.95
CA ILE A 234 -20.88 -7.26 6.30
C ILE A 234 -22.03 -7.65 7.24
N ALA A 235 -23.27 -7.50 6.81
CA ALA A 235 -24.44 -7.88 7.61
C ALA A 235 -24.46 -9.38 7.94
N GLU A 236 -24.11 -10.23 6.98
CA GLU A 236 -24.02 -11.68 7.18
C GLU A 236 -22.88 -12.06 8.11
N TRP A 237 -21.69 -11.46 7.89
CA TRP A 237 -20.55 -11.65 8.79
C TRP A 237 -20.93 -11.29 10.24
N CYS A 238 -21.59 -10.15 10.44
CA CYS A 238 -22.06 -9.75 11.77
C CYS A 238 -23.01 -10.78 12.40
N ARG A 239 -23.95 -11.36 11.62
CA ARG A 239 -24.88 -12.39 12.14
C ARG A 239 -24.14 -13.67 12.53
N VAL A 240 -23.20 -14.12 11.69
CA VAL A 240 -22.44 -15.35 11.95
C VAL A 240 -21.54 -15.22 13.18
N HIS A 241 -21.06 -14.01 13.47
CA HIS A 241 -20.15 -13.75 14.61
C HIS A 241 -20.85 -13.08 15.81
N ASP A 242 -22.17 -13.13 15.89
CA ASP A 242 -22.96 -12.55 16.99
C ASP A 242 -22.65 -11.07 17.25
N GLN A 243 -22.31 -10.30 16.18
CA GLN A 243 -22.06 -8.87 16.24
C GLN A 243 -23.30 -8.05 15.90
N PRO A 244 -23.40 -6.79 16.38
CA PRO A 244 -24.50 -5.91 16.01
C PRO A 244 -24.55 -5.67 14.50
N VAL A 245 -25.66 -6.02 13.85
CA VAL A 245 -25.83 -5.77 12.41
C VAL A 245 -26.15 -4.29 12.19
N PRO A 246 -25.37 -3.55 11.37
CA PRO A 246 -25.68 -2.15 11.02
C PRO A 246 -27.04 -2.04 10.33
N ARG A 247 -27.80 -0.98 10.62
CA ARG A 247 -29.19 -0.79 10.15
C ARG A 247 -29.36 0.35 9.17
N SER A 248 -28.36 1.24 9.09
CA SER A 248 -28.36 2.39 8.19
C SER A 248 -27.01 2.51 7.45
N LYS A 249 -26.98 3.20 6.33
CA LYS A 249 -25.74 3.48 5.59
C LYS A 249 -24.69 4.12 6.50
N ALA A 250 -25.09 5.01 7.39
CA ALA A 250 -24.20 5.66 8.36
C ALA A 250 -23.60 4.65 9.37
N GLU A 251 -24.37 3.71 9.87
CA GLU A 251 -23.88 2.67 10.77
C GLU A 251 -22.94 1.68 10.06
N PHE A 252 -23.22 1.32 8.80
CA PHE A 252 -22.30 0.54 7.97
C PHE A 252 -20.98 1.28 7.76
N ALA A 253 -21.03 2.55 7.32
CA ALA A 253 -19.84 3.36 7.12
C ALA A 253 -19.05 3.50 8.43
N ARG A 254 -19.72 3.73 9.56
CA ARG A 254 -19.07 3.78 10.88
C ARG A 254 -18.40 2.47 11.24
N SER A 255 -19.06 1.33 11.06
CA SER A 255 -18.51 0.01 11.34
C SER A 255 -17.28 -0.29 10.49
N ILE A 256 -17.33 0.03 9.19
CA ILE A 256 -16.19 -0.11 8.28
C ILE A 256 -14.99 0.73 8.77
N ILE A 257 -15.21 2.02 9.04
CA ILE A 257 -14.11 2.92 9.44
C ILE A 257 -13.53 2.56 10.82
N GLU A 258 -14.37 2.12 11.77
CA GLU A 258 -13.91 1.61 13.07
C GLU A 258 -13.05 0.34 12.92
N SER A 259 -13.46 -0.59 12.04
CA SER A 259 -12.72 -1.82 11.77
C SER A 259 -11.38 -1.52 11.10
N LEU A 260 -11.35 -0.65 10.08
CA LEU A 260 -10.11 -0.22 9.44
C LEU A 260 -9.16 0.47 10.43
N ALA A 261 -9.66 1.38 11.27
CA ALA A 261 -8.84 2.06 12.25
C ALA A 261 -8.27 1.09 13.31
N HIS A 262 -9.03 0.04 13.66
CA HIS A 262 -8.58 -1.03 14.54
C HIS A 262 -7.43 -1.82 13.90
N ASP A 263 -7.62 -2.28 12.66
CA ASP A 263 -6.63 -3.08 11.94
C ASP A 263 -5.36 -2.27 11.65
N PHE A 264 -5.49 -0.98 11.30
CA PHE A 264 -4.35 -0.09 11.12
C PHE A 264 -3.54 0.06 12.42
N ALA A 265 -4.21 0.31 13.54
CA ALA A 265 -3.53 0.44 14.84
C ALA A 265 -2.81 -0.86 15.24
N ALA A 266 -3.46 -2.01 15.04
CA ALA A 266 -2.88 -3.33 15.31
C ALA A 266 -1.68 -3.61 14.41
N ALA A 267 -1.76 -3.28 13.11
CA ALA A 267 -0.65 -3.46 12.17
C ALA A 267 0.55 -2.55 12.52
N VAL A 268 0.32 -1.29 12.93
CA VAL A 268 1.39 -0.38 13.40
C VAL A 268 2.08 -0.96 14.64
N GLN A 269 1.31 -1.42 15.62
CA GLN A 269 1.88 -2.03 16.82
C GLN A 269 2.71 -3.27 16.48
N THR A 270 2.17 -4.18 15.66
CA THR A 270 2.86 -5.40 15.23
C THR A 270 4.12 -5.08 14.43
N ALA A 271 4.08 -4.08 13.52
CA ALA A 271 5.27 -3.64 12.78
C ALA A 271 6.37 -3.16 13.73
N SER A 272 6.03 -2.35 14.73
CA SER A 272 6.97 -1.86 15.76
C SER A 272 7.58 -3.01 16.57
N GLU A 273 6.76 -3.93 17.04
CA GLU A 273 7.20 -5.07 17.87
C GLU A 273 8.11 -6.02 17.09
N LEU A 274 7.73 -6.39 15.86
CA LEU A 274 8.48 -7.36 15.05
C LEU A 274 9.78 -6.80 14.48
N SER A 275 9.82 -5.52 14.14
CA SER A 275 11.01 -4.85 13.61
C SER A 275 11.93 -4.29 14.70
N GLY A 276 11.44 -4.12 15.93
CA GLY A 276 12.13 -3.39 16.98
C GLY A 276 12.21 -1.88 16.75
N ARG A 277 11.59 -1.38 15.67
CA ARG A 277 11.54 0.07 15.37
C ARG A 277 10.56 0.75 16.31
N ARG A 278 11.03 1.78 17.03
CA ARG A 278 10.14 2.62 17.82
C ARG A 278 9.22 3.43 16.89
N VAL A 279 7.96 3.59 17.28
CA VAL A 279 7.00 4.41 16.55
C VAL A 279 6.42 5.45 17.49
N ASN A 280 6.62 6.73 17.19
CA ASN A 280 6.11 7.86 17.95
C ASN A 280 4.96 8.59 17.24
N VAL A 281 4.83 8.40 15.94
CA VAL A 281 3.88 9.10 15.08
C VAL A 281 3.49 8.21 13.89
N ILE A 282 2.27 8.37 13.40
CA ILE A 282 1.76 7.71 12.21
C ILE A 282 1.56 8.76 11.12
N HIS A 283 2.17 8.58 9.95
CA HIS A 283 1.88 9.35 8.76
C HIS A 283 0.85 8.62 7.91
N LEU A 284 -0.35 9.17 7.78
CA LEU A 284 -1.41 8.62 6.94
C LEU A 284 -1.49 9.44 5.66
N VAL A 285 -1.09 8.83 4.53
CA VAL A 285 -0.99 9.47 3.22
C VAL A 285 -1.97 8.83 2.21
N GLY A 286 -2.13 9.47 1.06
CA GLY A 286 -3.09 9.02 0.04
C GLY A 286 -4.51 9.51 0.31
N GLY A 287 -5.48 9.03 -0.47
CA GLY A 287 -6.89 9.46 -0.41
C GLY A 287 -7.53 9.27 0.96
N GLY A 288 -7.09 8.27 1.73
CA GLY A 288 -7.56 8.03 3.09
C GLY A 288 -7.27 9.16 4.06
N SER A 289 -6.26 10.00 3.79
CA SER A 289 -5.93 11.17 4.62
C SER A 289 -7.03 12.25 4.62
N LEU A 290 -7.93 12.22 3.65
CA LEU A 290 -9.11 13.10 3.61
C LEU A 290 -10.25 12.61 4.52
N ASN A 291 -10.21 11.36 4.97
CA ASN A 291 -11.23 10.81 5.85
C ASN A 291 -10.90 11.16 7.31
N THR A 292 -11.48 12.27 7.78
CA THR A 292 -11.23 12.80 9.13
C THR A 292 -11.63 11.81 10.23
N LEU A 293 -12.70 11.03 10.01
CA LEU A 293 -13.17 10.01 10.96
C LEU A 293 -12.12 8.89 11.06
N LEU A 294 -11.62 8.37 9.93
CA LEU A 294 -10.57 7.34 9.91
C LEU A 294 -9.30 7.82 10.62
N CYS A 295 -8.83 9.02 10.28
CA CYS A 295 -7.62 9.59 10.89
C CYS A 295 -7.76 9.73 12.42
N GLN A 296 -8.90 10.27 12.90
CA GLN A 296 -9.14 10.42 14.34
C GLN A 296 -9.26 9.08 15.06
N LEU A 297 -9.99 8.13 14.47
CA LEU A 297 -10.15 6.80 15.07
C LEU A 297 -8.84 6.02 15.08
N THR A 298 -8.01 6.14 14.03
CA THR A 298 -6.66 5.56 14.00
C THR A 298 -5.80 6.13 15.12
N ALA A 299 -5.81 7.45 15.33
CA ALA A 299 -5.09 8.08 16.45
C ALA A 299 -5.60 7.55 17.80
N ASN A 300 -6.92 7.49 17.97
CA ASN A 300 -7.52 7.00 19.22
C ASN A 300 -7.18 5.54 19.53
N ARG A 301 -7.17 4.69 18.50
CA ARG A 301 -6.92 3.24 18.62
C ARG A 301 -5.45 2.93 18.85
N SER A 302 -4.56 3.63 18.12
CA SER A 302 -3.10 3.43 18.26
C SER A 302 -2.52 4.11 19.51
N GLY A 303 -3.20 5.13 20.05
CA GLY A 303 -2.65 5.99 21.09
C GLY A 303 -1.53 6.91 20.61
N LEU A 304 -1.32 7.01 19.30
CA LEU A 304 -0.27 7.81 18.66
C LEU A 304 -0.88 8.97 17.87
N PRO A 305 -0.16 10.11 17.75
CA PRO A 305 -0.54 11.15 16.82
C PRO A 305 -0.60 10.61 15.37
N VAL A 306 -1.63 11.01 14.62
CA VAL A 306 -1.74 10.76 13.17
C VAL A 306 -1.55 12.08 12.44
N LEU A 307 -0.58 12.13 11.54
CA LEU A 307 -0.31 13.23 10.62
C LEU A 307 -0.86 12.85 9.24
N ALA A 308 -1.97 13.48 8.84
CA ALA A 308 -2.70 13.17 7.62
C ALA A 308 -2.25 14.04 6.45
N GLY A 309 -1.85 13.41 5.37
CA GLY A 309 -1.35 14.02 4.13
C GLY A 309 0.16 13.87 3.90
N PRO A 310 0.61 14.14 2.68
CA PRO A 310 -0.15 14.66 1.55
C PRO A 310 -1.11 13.62 0.93
N VAL A 311 -2.17 14.11 0.27
CA VAL A 311 -3.16 13.25 -0.42
C VAL A 311 -2.53 12.58 -1.63
N GLU A 312 -1.81 13.35 -2.45
CA GLU A 312 -1.16 12.89 -3.68
C GLU A 312 0.29 12.43 -3.43
N ALA A 313 0.52 11.71 -2.32
CA ALA A 313 1.86 11.30 -1.92
C ALA A 313 2.59 10.50 -3.01
N THR A 314 1.90 9.58 -3.69
CA THR A 314 2.47 8.78 -4.78
C THR A 314 2.99 9.68 -5.92
N ALA A 315 2.19 10.64 -6.39
CA ALA A 315 2.59 11.55 -7.46
C ALA A 315 3.74 12.47 -7.02
N ILE A 316 3.70 12.97 -5.79
CA ILE A 316 4.75 13.82 -5.21
C ILE A 316 6.07 13.05 -5.14
N GLY A 317 6.06 11.83 -4.60
CA GLY A 317 7.26 10.99 -4.51
C GLY A 317 7.84 10.66 -5.89
N ASN A 318 6.97 10.31 -6.84
CA ASN A 318 7.37 10.07 -8.24
C ASN A 318 8.08 11.31 -8.84
N ILE A 319 7.50 12.50 -8.67
CA ILE A 319 8.08 13.77 -9.17
C ILE A 319 9.43 14.05 -8.47
N LEU A 320 9.54 13.82 -7.17
CA LEU A 320 10.78 14.07 -6.42
C LEU A 320 11.92 13.16 -6.89
N VAL A 321 11.63 11.88 -7.15
CA VAL A 321 12.63 10.94 -7.69
C VAL A 321 13.12 11.41 -9.08
N GLN A 322 12.20 11.82 -9.96
CA GLN A 322 12.55 12.36 -11.27
C GLN A 322 13.34 13.67 -11.16
N ALA A 323 12.91 14.58 -10.28
CA ALA A 323 13.61 15.86 -10.04
C ALA A 323 15.04 15.64 -9.51
N ARG A 324 15.24 14.62 -8.64
CA ARG A 324 16.57 14.21 -8.17
C ARG A 324 17.40 13.64 -9.31
N ALA A 325 16.85 12.78 -10.14
CA ALA A 325 17.52 12.22 -11.31
C ALA A 325 17.91 13.30 -12.33
N ALA A 326 17.11 14.36 -12.46
CA ALA A 326 17.40 15.51 -13.32
C ALA A 326 18.36 16.54 -12.67
N GLY A 327 18.81 16.31 -11.44
CA GLY A 327 19.70 17.25 -10.73
C GLY A 327 19.02 18.54 -10.25
N ILE A 328 17.68 18.62 -10.29
CA ILE A 328 16.89 19.78 -9.82
C ILE A 328 16.87 19.83 -8.30
N VAL A 329 16.78 18.66 -7.65
CA VAL A 329 16.94 18.48 -6.21
C VAL A 329 18.06 17.49 -5.94
N THR A 330 18.68 17.57 -4.75
CA THR A 330 19.83 16.74 -4.36
C THR A 330 19.63 16.19 -2.98
N GLY A 331 20.43 15.19 -2.61
CA GLY A 331 20.42 14.56 -1.30
C GLY A 331 19.72 13.18 -1.28
N ASP A 332 19.63 12.64 -0.10
CA ASP A 332 19.01 11.36 0.24
C ASP A 332 17.48 11.47 0.38
N ILE A 333 16.85 10.37 0.76
CA ILE A 333 15.40 10.33 0.98
C ILE A 333 14.95 11.31 2.07
N GLU A 334 15.75 11.52 3.10
CA GLU A 334 15.49 12.46 4.19
C GLU A 334 15.45 13.91 3.68
N SER A 335 16.35 14.24 2.74
CA SER A 335 16.37 15.55 2.06
C SER A 335 15.11 15.76 1.22
N LEU A 336 14.61 14.73 0.54
CA LEU A 336 13.36 14.79 -0.22
C LEU A 336 12.15 14.98 0.72
N ARG A 337 12.10 14.25 1.83
CA ARG A 337 11.07 14.38 2.89
C ARG A 337 11.05 15.76 3.52
N ALA A 338 12.23 16.31 3.80
CA ALA A 338 12.35 17.67 4.32
C ALA A 338 11.79 18.71 3.32
N LEU A 339 11.98 18.47 2.02
CA LEU A 339 11.37 19.33 0.99
C LEU A 339 9.84 19.22 1.02
N VAL A 340 9.28 18.00 1.11
CA VAL A 340 7.83 17.81 1.26
C VAL A 340 7.31 18.56 2.48
N GLY A 341 7.95 18.43 3.64
CA GLY A 341 7.54 19.08 4.90
C GLY A 341 7.53 20.62 4.85
N ARG A 342 8.28 21.23 3.92
CA ARG A 342 8.25 22.69 3.71
C ARG A 342 7.01 23.18 2.97
N TYR A 343 6.43 22.35 2.12
CA TYR A 343 5.34 22.73 1.23
C TYR A 343 4.00 22.11 1.61
N PHE A 344 4.02 21.00 2.37
CA PHE A 344 2.82 20.27 2.77
C PHE A 344 2.80 20.13 4.29
N THR A 345 1.92 20.90 4.93
CA THR A 345 1.67 20.76 6.37
C THR A 345 0.57 19.73 6.59
N PRO A 346 0.86 18.57 7.18
CA PRO A 346 -0.16 17.56 7.46
C PRO A 346 -1.15 18.04 8.51
N VAL A 347 -2.39 17.56 8.42
CA VAL A 347 -3.38 17.76 9.49
C VAL A 347 -3.07 16.80 10.62
N THR A 348 -2.99 17.31 11.85
CA THR A 348 -2.66 16.51 13.03
C THR A 348 -3.91 16.07 13.78
N TYR A 349 -4.02 14.78 14.03
CA TYR A 349 -5.03 14.16 14.89
C TYR A 349 -4.36 13.59 16.13
N LEU A 350 -4.72 14.11 17.29
CA LEU A 350 -4.20 13.63 18.57
C LEU A 350 -5.14 12.57 19.15
N PRO A 351 -4.59 11.56 19.85
CA PRO A 351 -5.41 10.60 20.56
C PRO A 351 -6.32 11.29 21.57
N SER A 352 -7.63 11.14 21.43
CA SER A 352 -8.57 11.52 22.47
C SER A 352 -8.74 10.35 23.44
N ARG A 353 -8.80 10.61 24.74
CA ARG A 353 -9.11 9.58 25.74
C ARG A 353 -10.50 9.03 25.41
N LEU A 354 -10.54 7.85 24.79
CA LEU A 354 -11.77 7.07 24.73
C LEU A 354 -12.13 6.80 26.20
N HIS A 355 -13.34 7.14 26.63
CA HIS A 355 -13.88 6.61 27.87
C HIS A 355 -13.80 5.10 27.75
N SER A 356 -13.02 4.49 28.65
CA SER A 356 -12.76 3.05 28.65
C SER A 356 -14.06 2.29 28.90
N ALA A 357 -14.72 1.92 27.82
CA ALA A 357 -15.80 0.96 27.81
C ALA A 357 -15.48 -0.08 26.74
N THR A 358 -14.94 -1.15 27.22
CA THR A 358 -14.79 -2.52 26.72
C THR A 358 -13.35 -2.99 26.68
N LYS A 359 -13.05 -3.88 27.62
CA LYS A 359 -11.87 -4.75 27.60
C LYS A 359 -11.93 -5.57 26.31
N GLY A 360 -10.86 -5.47 25.51
CA GLY A 360 -10.76 -6.20 24.25
C GLY A 360 -10.91 -7.70 24.46
N THR A 361 -11.75 -8.29 23.67
CA THR A 361 -11.69 -9.70 23.35
C THR A 361 -10.60 -9.85 22.28
N SER A 362 -9.52 -10.53 22.64
CA SER A 362 -8.52 -11.02 21.68
C SER A 362 -9.17 -12.09 20.80
N TRP A 363 -9.01 -11.97 19.51
CA TRP A 363 -9.32 -12.99 18.50
C TRP A 363 -8.20 -14.01 18.37
#